data_0388604bf36180814ebba632d58b0fcc
#
_entry.id   0388604bf36180814ebba632d58b0fcc
#
_cell.length_a   1.000
_cell.length_b   1.000
_cell.length_c   1.000
_cell.angle_alpha   90.00
_cell.angle_beta   90.00
_cell.angle_gamma   90.00
#
_symmetry.space_group_name_H-M   'P 1'
#
loop_
_entity.id
_entity.type
_entity.pdbx_description
1 polymer ?
#
loop_
_entity_poly.entity_id
_entity_poly.type
_entity_poly.pdbx_seq_one_letter_code
_entity_poly.pdbx_strand_id
1 'polypeptide(L)'
;QVLDLSEDFRRHVVDAFAQEYLAGRTPNPCVVCNRTVKFGGMLDYALEQGMDCVATGHYAHAAYDPETGRWKLYRGGSAKDQSYVLYGLSQQQLAHIRFPLWGMEKEQVRALAREAGLPVADKGDSMEICFVPKGGHAAFLEWYTGAPMKPGDFVDETGKVLGRHQGIGRYTIGQRKGLGVAFGRPRYVVRIDAARNEVVLGEEGRQTASSLLADDLRYLSIVPPCGPIRITARIRYQAPDAPALLTPLADGTAR
;
A
#
# COMPACT_ATOMS: atom_id res chain seq x y z
N GLN A 1 7.39 -13.74 24.88
CA GLN A 1 7.97 -12.41 25.04
C GLN A 1 7.11 -11.39 24.29
N VAL A 2 6.91 -10.18 24.84
CA VAL A 2 6.17 -9.08 24.21
C VAL A 2 7.19 -8.02 23.84
N LEU A 3 7.18 -7.61 22.56
CA LEU A 3 7.96 -6.49 22.04
C LEU A 3 6.99 -5.33 21.78
N ASP A 4 7.20 -4.21 22.45
CA ASP A 4 6.39 -3.00 22.24
C ASP A 4 7.01 -2.14 21.14
N LEU A 5 6.31 -2.05 20.02
CA LEU A 5 6.64 -1.20 18.87
C LEU A 5 5.54 -0.16 18.61
N SER A 6 4.73 0.15 19.62
CA SER A 6 3.57 1.04 19.48
C SER A 6 3.96 2.44 19.01
N GLU A 7 5.06 2.98 19.52
CA GLU A 7 5.54 4.32 19.16
C GLU A 7 6.06 4.35 17.71
N ASP A 8 6.83 3.34 17.31
CA ASP A 8 7.31 3.21 15.92
C ASP A 8 6.14 3.04 14.96
N PHE A 9 5.15 2.22 15.33
CA PHE A 9 3.95 2.04 14.55
C PHE A 9 3.16 3.35 14.43
N ARG A 10 2.97 4.07 15.51
CA ARG A 10 2.31 5.37 15.49
C ARG A 10 3.03 6.34 14.56
N ARG A 11 4.33 6.54 14.78
CA ARG A 11 5.15 7.52 14.06
C ARG A 11 5.28 7.21 12.57
N HIS A 12 5.59 5.97 12.21
CA HIS A 12 5.89 5.61 10.82
C HIS A 12 4.65 5.23 10.02
N VAL A 13 3.63 4.68 10.66
CA VAL A 13 2.47 4.13 9.94
C VAL A 13 1.25 5.03 10.09
N VAL A 14 0.87 5.36 11.33
CA VAL A 14 -0.39 6.07 11.58
C VAL A 14 -0.28 7.55 11.24
N ASP A 15 0.79 8.22 11.68
CA ASP A 15 1.06 9.63 11.39
C ASP A 15 1.22 9.84 9.88
N ALA A 16 2.02 8.99 9.21
CA ALA A 16 2.22 9.05 7.76
C ALA A 16 0.91 8.82 7.00
N PHE A 17 0.09 7.86 7.43
CA PHE A 17 -1.23 7.60 6.85
C PHE A 17 -2.13 8.83 6.92
N ALA A 18 -2.19 9.48 8.07
CA ALA A 18 -2.99 10.68 8.24
C ALA A 18 -2.48 11.84 7.36
N GLN A 19 -1.18 12.08 7.34
CA GLN A 19 -0.55 13.14 6.53
C GLN A 19 -0.78 12.95 5.04
N GLU A 20 -0.68 11.72 4.52
CA GLU A 20 -0.92 11.40 3.12
C GLU A 20 -2.35 11.73 2.70
N TYR A 21 -3.34 11.31 3.50
CA TYR A 21 -4.75 11.63 3.20
C TYR A 21 -5.04 13.14 3.27
N LEU A 22 -4.45 13.85 4.24
CA LEU A 22 -4.60 15.31 4.35
C LEU A 22 -3.92 16.04 3.17
N ALA A 23 -2.90 15.43 2.58
CA ALA A 23 -2.26 15.92 1.37
C ALA A 23 -2.98 15.49 0.07
N GLY A 24 -4.16 14.85 0.16
CA GLY A 24 -4.94 14.39 -1.00
C GLY A 24 -4.37 13.15 -1.69
N ARG A 25 -3.45 12.43 -1.06
CA ARG A 25 -2.90 11.17 -1.56
C ARG A 25 -3.60 9.97 -0.91
N THR A 26 -3.49 8.81 -1.49
CA THR A 26 -4.09 7.57 -0.95
C THR A 26 -2.97 6.62 -0.54
N PRO A 27 -2.60 6.55 0.74
CA PRO A 27 -1.51 5.73 1.23
C PRO A 27 -1.85 4.24 1.27
N ASN A 28 -0.82 3.39 1.20
CA ASN A 28 -0.92 1.99 1.59
C ASN A 28 -0.09 1.75 2.88
N PRO A 29 -0.72 1.84 4.06
CA PRO A 29 -0.01 1.72 5.33
C PRO A 29 0.61 0.35 5.55
N CYS A 30 0.12 -0.71 4.88
CA CYS A 30 0.69 -2.06 5.00
C CYS A 30 2.10 -2.14 4.42
N VAL A 31 2.40 -1.41 3.34
CA VAL A 31 3.76 -1.33 2.77
C VAL A 31 4.72 -0.70 3.78
N VAL A 32 4.32 0.42 4.37
CA VAL A 32 5.13 1.13 5.37
C VAL A 32 5.31 0.27 6.62
N CYS A 33 4.24 -0.34 7.14
CA CYS A 33 4.28 -1.22 8.32
C CYS A 33 5.24 -2.41 8.11
N ASN A 34 5.17 -3.07 6.95
CA ASN A 34 6.07 -4.17 6.66
C ASN A 34 7.52 -3.70 6.62
N ARG A 35 7.80 -2.56 5.96
CA ARG A 35 9.16 -2.04 5.81
C ARG A 35 9.78 -1.56 7.13
N THR A 36 9.01 -0.85 7.97
CA THR A 36 9.57 -0.11 9.12
C THR A 36 9.32 -0.78 10.47
N VAL A 37 8.20 -1.47 10.64
CA VAL A 37 7.82 -2.06 11.92
C VAL A 37 8.10 -3.55 11.93
N LYS A 38 7.48 -4.34 11.03
CA LYS A 38 7.63 -5.79 11.05
C LYS A 38 9.02 -6.25 10.63
N PHE A 39 9.53 -5.71 9.50
CA PHE A 39 10.84 -6.06 8.97
C PHE A 39 11.88 -4.94 9.14
N GLY A 40 11.55 -3.90 9.93
CA GLY A 40 12.44 -2.98 10.57
C GLY A 40 12.56 -3.38 12.04
N GLY A 41 11.96 -2.62 12.96
CA GLY A 41 12.15 -2.76 14.40
C GLY A 41 11.99 -4.19 14.96
N MET A 42 11.02 -4.99 14.48
CA MET A 42 10.88 -6.37 14.94
C MET A 42 12.02 -7.27 14.42
N LEU A 43 12.46 -7.10 13.17
CA LEU A 43 13.58 -7.85 12.62
C LEU A 43 14.88 -7.46 13.28
N ASP A 44 15.13 -6.17 13.46
CA ASP A 44 16.34 -5.65 14.12
C ASP A 44 16.45 -6.22 15.54
N TYR A 45 15.37 -6.17 16.30
CA TYR A 45 15.30 -6.81 17.63
C TYR A 45 15.60 -8.32 17.57
N ALA A 46 15.03 -9.05 16.62
CA ALA A 46 15.27 -10.49 16.50
C ALA A 46 16.75 -10.79 16.23
N LEU A 47 17.40 -10.04 15.35
CA LEU A 47 18.83 -10.17 15.05
C LEU A 47 19.71 -9.82 16.27
N GLU A 48 19.36 -8.79 17.02
CA GLU A 48 20.04 -8.42 18.28
C GLU A 48 19.94 -9.52 19.35
N GLN A 49 18.83 -10.29 19.34
CA GLN A 49 18.66 -11.46 20.22
C GLN A 49 19.35 -12.71 19.68
N GLY A 50 20.13 -12.63 18.60
CA GLY A 50 20.87 -13.76 18.01
C GLY A 50 19.98 -14.70 17.18
N MET A 51 18.80 -14.25 16.74
CA MET A 51 17.97 -15.04 15.83
C MET A 51 18.42 -14.82 14.39
N ASP A 52 18.39 -15.88 13.56
CA ASP A 52 18.84 -15.79 12.16
C ASP A 52 17.81 -15.15 11.23
N CYS A 53 16.53 -15.28 11.54
CA CYS A 53 15.45 -14.77 10.68
C CYS A 53 14.14 -14.59 11.42
N VAL A 54 13.24 -13.84 10.79
CA VAL A 54 11.82 -13.71 11.17
C VAL A 54 10.96 -14.44 10.14
N ALA A 55 10.09 -15.33 10.61
CA ALA A 55 9.08 -15.99 9.79
C ALA A 55 7.71 -15.34 9.98
N THR A 56 6.99 -15.11 8.90
CA THR A 56 5.64 -14.51 8.94
C THR A 56 4.66 -15.25 8.07
N GLY A 57 3.36 -15.12 8.40
CA GLY A 57 2.25 -15.71 7.66
C GLY A 57 1.91 -15.00 6.34
N HIS A 58 2.81 -14.25 5.72
CA HIS A 58 2.53 -13.67 4.42
C HIS A 58 2.56 -14.75 3.32
N TYR A 59 1.57 -14.69 2.43
CA TYR A 59 1.55 -15.48 1.20
C TYR A 59 2.45 -14.83 0.16
N ALA A 60 3.75 -15.05 0.26
CA ALA A 60 4.76 -14.49 -0.61
C ALA A 60 5.93 -15.48 -0.77
N HIS A 61 6.78 -15.25 -1.75
CA HIS A 61 7.99 -16.03 -1.95
C HIS A 61 9.19 -15.11 -2.10
N ALA A 62 10.24 -15.40 -1.33
CA ALA A 62 11.55 -14.77 -1.50
C ALA A 62 12.62 -15.87 -1.58
N ALA A 63 13.52 -15.76 -2.54
CA ALA A 63 14.62 -16.70 -2.71
C ALA A 63 15.90 -15.96 -3.11
N TYR A 64 17.03 -16.50 -2.65
CA TYR A 64 18.34 -16.04 -3.08
C TYR A 64 18.66 -16.62 -4.46
N ASP A 65 19.09 -15.76 -5.35
CA ASP A 65 19.55 -16.13 -6.68
C ASP A 65 21.08 -16.03 -6.71
N PRO A 66 21.79 -17.16 -6.80
CA PRO A 66 23.26 -17.19 -6.81
C PRO A 66 23.87 -16.58 -8.07
N GLU A 67 23.14 -16.55 -9.19
CA GLU A 67 23.64 -15.98 -10.45
C GLU A 67 23.76 -14.46 -10.37
N THR A 68 22.80 -13.82 -9.71
CA THR A 68 22.79 -12.37 -9.54
C THR A 68 23.31 -11.90 -8.18
N GLY A 69 23.52 -12.83 -7.23
CA GLY A 69 23.91 -12.51 -5.86
C GLY A 69 22.85 -11.74 -5.09
N ARG A 70 21.57 -11.88 -5.44
CA ARG A 70 20.48 -11.08 -4.89
C ARG A 70 19.33 -11.94 -4.37
N TRP A 71 18.69 -11.43 -3.35
CA TRP A 71 17.38 -11.93 -2.94
C TRP A 71 16.32 -11.36 -3.90
N LYS A 72 15.47 -12.24 -4.40
CA LYS A 72 14.35 -11.91 -5.28
C LYS A 72 13.03 -12.13 -4.55
N LEU A 73 12.13 -11.18 -4.68
CA LEU A 73 10.75 -11.32 -4.24
C LEU A 73 9.90 -11.75 -5.45
N TYR A 74 9.23 -12.86 -5.32
CA TYR A 74 8.40 -13.42 -6.38
C TYR A 74 6.94 -13.18 -6.06
N ARG A 75 6.17 -12.95 -7.09
CA ARG A 75 4.72 -13.00 -7.01
C ARG A 75 4.30 -14.44 -6.75
N GLY A 76 3.46 -14.66 -5.74
CA GLY A 76 2.98 -15.99 -5.37
C GLY A 76 1.99 -16.54 -6.38
N GLY A 77 1.88 -17.87 -6.44
CA GLY A 77 0.97 -18.59 -7.33
C GLY A 77 -0.48 -18.67 -6.81
N SER A 78 -0.83 -18.01 -5.71
CA SER A 78 -2.18 -18.08 -5.13
C SER A 78 -2.96 -16.79 -5.29
N ALA A 79 -4.30 -16.88 -5.23
CA ALA A 79 -5.19 -15.72 -5.22
C ALA A 79 -4.99 -14.80 -4.00
N LYS A 80 -4.26 -15.27 -2.99
CA LYS A 80 -3.96 -14.54 -1.74
C LYS A 80 -2.55 -13.93 -1.73
N ASP A 81 -1.90 -13.82 -2.88
CA ASP A 81 -0.56 -13.23 -2.98
C ASP A 81 -0.47 -11.87 -2.27
N GLN A 82 0.55 -11.74 -1.43
CA GLN A 82 0.83 -10.55 -0.62
C GLN A 82 2.18 -9.90 -0.97
N SER A 83 2.83 -10.30 -2.06
CA SER A 83 4.08 -9.68 -2.51
C SER A 83 3.93 -8.17 -2.75
N TYR A 84 2.74 -7.73 -3.13
CA TYR A 84 2.42 -6.32 -3.35
C TYR A 84 2.69 -5.42 -2.13
N VAL A 85 2.53 -5.91 -0.90
CA VAL A 85 2.81 -5.10 0.30
C VAL A 85 4.24 -5.26 0.82
N LEU A 86 5.10 -5.95 0.09
CA LEU A 86 6.48 -6.28 0.47
C LEU A 86 7.54 -5.64 -0.46
N TYR A 87 7.13 -4.93 -1.51
CA TYR A 87 8.07 -4.33 -2.47
C TYR A 87 9.00 -3.28 -1.85
N GLY A 88 8.62 -2.70 -0.71
CA GLY A 88 9.43 -1.71 -0.01
C GLY A 88 10.61 -2.27 0.80
N LEU A 89 10.81 -3.60 0.83
CA LEU A 89 11.88 -4.25 1.58
C LEU A 89 13.25 -4.01 0.95
N SER A 90 14.31 -4.17 1.75
CA SER A 90 15.70 -4.14 1.29
C SER A 90 16.24 -5.56 1.05
N GLN A 91 17.39 -5.66 0.39
CA GLN A 91 18.12 -6.92 0.23
C GLN A 91 18.53 -7.52 1.58
N GLN A 92 18.97 -6.68 2.52
CA GLN A 92 19.30 -7.10 3.87
C GLN A 92 18.09 -7.67 4.60
N GLN A 93 16.95 -7.00 4.53
CA GLN A 93 15.72 -7.50 5.14
C GLN A 93 15.30 -8.84 4.53
N LEU A 94 15.29 -8.97 3.20
CA LEU A 94 14.90 -10.22 2.52
C LEU A 94 15.81 -11.41 2.89
N ALA A 95 17.09 -11.19 3.18
CA ALA A 95 18.01 -12.23 3.61
C ALA A 95 17.56 -12.90 4.93
N HIS A 96 16.93 -12.14 5.80
CA HIS A 96 16.51 -12.55 7.14
C HIS A 96 15.00 -12.78 7.31
N ILE A 97 14.24 -12.88 6.20
CA ILE A 97 12.80 -13.14 6.24
C ILE A 97 12.50 -14.52 5.65
N ARG A 98 11.48 -15.18 6.22
CA ARG A 98 10.97 -16.45 5.70
C ARG A 98 9.44 -16.37 5.58
N PHE A 99 8.91 -16.89 4.47
CA PHE A 99 7.48 -16.95 4.17
C PHE A 99 7.02 -18.41 4.05
N PRO A 100 6.78 -19.10 5.16
CA PRO A 100 6.50 -20.54 5.16
C PRO A 100 5.15 -20.91 4.51
N LEU A 101 4.26 -19.94 4.30
CA LEU A 101 2.94 -20.18 3.69
C LEU A 101 2.96 -20.07 2.16
N TRP A 102 4.12 -19.85 1.55
CA TRP A 102 4.21 -19.83 0.09
C TRP A 102 3.76 -21.15 -0.53
N GLY A 103 2.95 -21.07 -1.59
CA GLY A 103 2.41 -22.24 -2.30
C GLY A 103 1.25 -22.94 -1.60
N MET A 104 0.84 -22.45 -0.42
CA MET A 104 -0.31 -23.02 0.30
C MET A 104 -1.59 -22.23 0.00
N GLU A 105 -2.68 -22.97 -0.16
CA GLU A 105 -4.02 -22.37 -0.22
C GLU A 105 -4.53 -22.06 1.20
N LYS A 106 -5.43 -21.08 1.31
CA LYS A 106 -5.95 -20.62 2.61
C LYS A 106 -6.61 -21.75 3.42
N GLU A 107 -7.32 -22.64 2.75
CA GLU A 107 -8.00 -23.78 3.36
C GLU A 107 -7.02 -24.77 3.96
N GLN A 108 -5.87 -24.99 3.30
CA GLN A 108 -4.80 -25.84 3.83
C GLN A 108 -4.20 -25.24 5.10
N VAL A 109 -3.92 -23.92 5.07
CA VAL A 109 -3.41 -23.21 6.26
C VAL A 109 -4.39 -23.27 7.42
N ARG A 110 -5.69 -23.11 7.17
CA ARG A 110 -6.74 -23.25 8.19
C ARG A 110 -6.82 -24.66 8.75
N ALA A 111 -6.70 -25.68 7.89
CA ALA A 111 -6.69 -27.08 8.33
C ALA A 111 -5.52 -27.34 9.28
N LEU A 112 -4.31 -26.93 8.91
CA LEU A 112 -3.11 -27.03 9.77
C LEU A 112 -3.27 -26.28 11.09
N ALA A 113 -3.86 -25.08 11.04
CA ALA A 113 -4.10 -24.28 12.24
C ALA A 113 -5.09 -24.96 13.20
N ARG A 114 -6.14 -25.64 12.69
CA ARG A 114 -7.08 -26.44 13.50
C ARG A 114 -6.40 -27.67 14.09
N GLU A 115 -5.63 -28.38 13.29
CA GLU A 115 -4.84 -29.54 13.74
C GLU A 115 -3.86 -29.15 14.86
N ALA A 116 -3.23 -27.98 14.73
CA ALA A 116 -2.35 -27.42 15.75
C ALA A 116 -3.10 -26.80 16.95
N GLY A 117 -4.43 -26.83 16.98
CA GLY A 117 -5.24 -26.28 18.06
C GLY A 117 -5.19 -24.76 18.21
N LEU A 118 -4.86 -24.02 17.13
CA LEU A 118 -4.74 -22.57 17.18
C LEU A 118 -6.12 -21.89 17.24
N PRO A 119 -6.38 -21.02 18.23
CA PRO A 119 -7.68 -20.38 18.41
C PRO A 119 -8.08 -19.43 17.28
N VAL A 120 -7.12 -19.07 16.43
CA VAL A 120 -7.31 -18.16 15.28
C VAL A 120 -7.61 -18.88 13.95
N ALA A 121 -7.69 -20.22 13.97
CA ALA A 121 -7.88 -21.02 12.76
C ALA A 121 -9.10 -20.62 11.92
N ASP A 122 -10.19 -20.24 12.57
CA ASP A 122 -11.45 -19.84 11.92
C ASP A 122 -11.64 -18.32 11.80
N LYS A 123 -10.62 -17.55 12.19
CA LYS A 123 -10.69 -16.08 12.05
C LYS A 123 -10.84 -15.68 10.59
N GLY A 124 -11.83 -14.84 10.30
CA GLY A 124 -12.04 -14.24 8.98
C GLY A 124 -10.85 -13.39 8.51
N ASP A 125 -10.77 -13.16 7.21
CA ASP A 125 -9.77 -12.26 6.64
C ASP A 125 -10.03 -10.83 7.10
N SER A 126 -8.96 -10.12 7.49
CA SER A 126 -9.05 -8.68 7.72
C SER A 126 -9.09 -8.00 6.35
N MET A 127 -10.26 -7.48 5.99
CA MET A 127 -10.47 -6.77 4.72
C MET A 127 -10.13 -5.27 4.81
N GLU A 128 -9.90 -4.76 6.01
CA GLU A 128 -9.68 -3.35 6.28
C GLU A 128 -8.30 -3.12 6.93
N ILE A 129 -7.90 -1.86 6.96
CA ILE A 129 -6.66 -1.42 7.62
C ILE A 129 -6.78 -1.70 9.12
N CYS A 130 -5.82 -2.41 9.70
CA CYS A 130 -5.89 -3.02 11.03
C CYS A 130 -6.11 -2.01 12.19
N PHE A 131 -5.73 -0.75 12.01
CA PHE A 131 -5.88 0.31 13.02
C PHE A 131 -7.05 1.28 12.73
N VAL A 132 -7.73 1.13 11.59
CA VAL A 132 -8.90 1.93 11.23
C VAL A 132 -10.15 1.23 11.77
N PRO A 133 -10.91 1.84 12.69
CA PRO A 133 -12.09 1.23 13.26
C PRO A 133 -13.26 1.16 12.26
N LYS A 134 -14.33 0.47 12.65
CA LYS A 134 -15.59 0.49 11.91
C LYS A 134 -16.06 1.94 11.74
N GLY A 135 -16.29 2.37 10.51
CA GLY A 135 -16.58 3.77 10.15
C GLY A 135 -15.63 4.31 9.07
N GLY A 136 -14.56 3.57 8.80
CA GLY A 136 -13.63 3.83 7.71
C GLY A 136 -12.59 4.91 8.02
N HIS A 137 -11.72 5.12 7.05
CA HIS A 137 -10.57 6.02 7.20
C HIS A 137 -10.96 7.48 7.49
N ALA A 138 -12.09 7.95 6.96
CA ALA A 138 -12.52 9.34 7.17
C ALA A 138 -12.84 9.62 8.65
N ALA A 139 -13.62 8.75 9.30
CA ALA A 139 -13.94 8.87 10.72
C ALA A 139 -12.67 8.72 11.58
N PHE A 140 -11.78 7.81 11.20
CA PHE A 140 -10.48 7.67 11.86
C PHE A 140 -9.66 8.95 11.79
N LEU A 141 -9.55 9.58 10.61
CA LEU A 141 -8.79 10.82 10.43
C LEU A 141 -9.34 11.98 11.30
N GLU A 142 -10.66 12.15 11.32
CA GLU A 142 -11.29 13.17 12.16
C GLU A 142 -11.04 12.93 13.66
N TRP A 143 -11.14 11.68 14.10
CA TRP A 143 -10.80 11.30 15.47
C TRP A 143 -9.31 11.53 15.78
N TYR A 144 -8.41 11.11 14.85
CA TYR A 144 -6.96 11.18 15.05
C TYR A 144 -6.43 12.62 15.07
N THR A 145 -6.96 13.48 14.21
CA THR A 145 -6.57 14.90 14.14
C THR A 145 -7.28 15.77 15.17
N GLY A 146 -8.31 15.26 15.83
CA GLY A 146 -9.15 16.02 16.78
C GLY A 146 -10.01 17.11 16.12
N ALA A 147 -10.14 17.09 14.79
CA ALA A 147 -10.88 18.10 14.05
C ALA A 147 -11.67 17.49 12.88
N PRO A 148 -12.87 18.00 12.58
CA PRO A 148 -13.60 17.60 11.38
C PRO A 148 -12.85 18.03 10.12
N MET A 149 -12.94 17.21 9.06
CA MET A 149 -12.37 17.58 7.77
C MET A 149 -13.01 18.84 7.22
N LYS A 150 -12.20 19.72 6.64
CA LYS A 150 -12.68 20.97 6.05
C LYS A 150 -13.49 20.70 4.77
N PRO A 151 -14.76 21.06 4.70
CA PRO A 151 -15.54 20.99 3.46
C PRO A 151 -14.94 21.87 2.36
N GLY A 152 -15.07 21.42 1.11
CA GLY A 152 -14.60 22.17 -0.05
C GLY A 152 -15.48 21.93 -1.27
N ASP A 153 -14.97 22.26 -2.46
CA ASP A 153 -15.73 22.19 -3.69
C ASP A 153 -15.38 20.99 -4.56
N PHE A 154 -16.41 20.33 -5.08
CA PHE A 154 -16.28 19.54 -6.29
C PHE A 154 -16.24 20.49 -7.48
N VAL A 155 -15.21 20.39 -8.29
CA VAL A 155 -15.07 21.18 -9.52
C VAL A 155 -14.89 20.26 -10.73
N ASP A 156 -15.22 20.74 -11.92
CA ASP A 156 -14.83 20.04 -13.15
C ASP A 156 -13.40 20.43 -13.57
N GLU A 157 -12.93 19.86 -14.66
CA GLU A 157 -11.58 20.10 -15.19
C GLU A 157 -11.35 21.55 -15.65
N THR A 158 -12.42 22.35 -15.81
CA THR A 158 -12.35 23.77 -16.13
C THR A 158 -12.35 24.68 -14.90
N GLY A 159 -12.55 24.09 -13.70
CA GLY A 159 -12.68 24.82 -12.44
C GLY A 159 -14.11 25.26 -12.10
N LYS A 160 -15.11 24.85 -12.89
CA LYS A 160 -16.52 25.14 -12.59
C LYS A 160 -16.97 24.31 -11.38
N VAL A 161 -17.56 24.96 -10.39
CA VAL A 161 -18.12 24.30 -9.21
C VAL A 161 -19.32 23.44 -9.58
N LEU A 162 -19.28 22.18 -9.15
CA LEU A 162 -20.31 21.15 -9.37
C LEU A 162 -21.09 20.81 -8.09
N GLY A 163 -20.57 21.15 -6.93
CA GLY A 163 -21.16 20.83 -5.63
C GLY A 163 -20.15 20.96 -4.50
N ARG A 164 -20.52 20.48 -3.31
CA ARG A 164 -19.70 20.56 -2.10
C ARG A 164 -19.31 19.16 -1.62
N HIS A 165 -18.07 19.00 -1.20
CA HIS A 165 -17.59 17.79 -0.54
C HIS A 165 -17.34 18.01 0.97
N GLN A 166 -17.20 16.90 1.71
CA GLN A 166 -17.04 16.91 3.17
C GLN A 166 -15.57 16.75 3.61
N GLY A 167 -14.60 17.16 2.80
CA GLY A 167 -13.17 17.07 3.05
C GLY A 167 -12.46 16.13 2.07
N ILE A 168 -11.30 16.59 1.56
CA ILE A 168 -10.54 15.88 0.51
C ILE A 168 -10.09 14.47 0.92
N GLY A 169 -9.78 14.25 2.20
CA GLY A 169 -9.34 12.95 2.72
C GLY A 169 -10.41 11.85 2.66
N ARG A 170 -11.63 12.16 2.24
CA ARG A 170 -12.70 11.17 2.01
C ARG A 170 -12.69 10.59 0.61
N TYR A 171 -11.84 11.11 -0.28
CA TYR A 171 -11.87 10.79 -1.70
C TYR A 171 -10.55 10.21 -2.19
N THR A 172 -10.64 9.40 -3.23
CA THR A 172 -9.49 8.74 -3.87
C THR A 172 -9.61 8.90 -5.38
N ILE A 173 -8.51 9.14 -6.06
CA ILE A 173 -8.47 9.21 -7.53
C ILE A 173 -9.05 7.91 -8.13
N GLY A 174 -9.95 8.05 -9.12
CA GLY A 174 -10.70 6.96 -9.73
C GLY A 174 -11.99 6.58 -9.00
N GLN A 175 -12.31 7.19 -7.84
CA GLN A 175 -13.55 6.95 -7.12
C GLN A 175 -14.76 7.46 -7.93
N ARG A 176 -15.78 6.60 -8.05
CA ARG A 176 -17.06 6.93 -8.69
C ARG A 176 -18.21 6.96 -7.69
N LYS A 177 -18.24 6.02 -6.75
CA LYS A 177 -19.33 5.88 -5.76
C LYS A 177 -19.01 6.64 -4.48
N GLY A 178 -20.06 7.02 -3.73
CA GLY A 178 -19.87 7.66 -2.42
C GLY A 178 -19.42 9.12 -2.49
N LEU A 179 -19.65 9.82 -3.63
CA LEU A 179 -19.35 11.25 -3.74
C LEU A 179 -20.33 12.12 -2.96
N GLY A 180 -21.52 11.60 -2.59
CA GLY A 180 -22.50 12.33 -1.78
C GLY A 180 -23.31 13.38 -2.55
N VAL A 181 -23.10 13.53 -3.86
CA VAL A 181 -23.80 14.46 -4.74
C VAL A 181 -24.23 13.75 -6.03
N ALA A 182 -25.43 14.06 -6.51
CA ALA A 182 -25.95 13.55 -7.78
C ALA A 182 -25.58 14.53 -8.90
N PHE A 183 -24.83 14.04 -9.90
CA PHE A 183 -24.36 14.86 -11.02
C PHE A 183 -25.14 14.63 -12.33
N GLY A 184 -26.23 13.83 -12.29
CA GLY A 184 -27.04 13.48 -13.48
C GLY A 184 -26.35 12.52 -14.45
N ARG A 185 -25.03 12.36 -14.36
CA ARG A 185 -24.20 11.42 -15.13
C ARG A 185 -23.03 10.90 -14.28
N PRO A 186 -22.44 9.75 -14.61
CA PRO A 186 -21.28 9.23 -13.88
C PRO A 186 -20.11 10.23 -13.88
N ARG A 187 -19.53 10.46 -12.71
CA ARG A 187 -18.34 11.27 -12.52
C ARG A 187 -17.30 10.48 -11.73
N TYR A 188 -16.04 10.74 -12.02
CA TYR A 188 -14.90 10.11 -11.38
C TYR A 188 -13.99 11.17 -10.78
N VAL A 189 -13.40 10.89 -9.62
CA VAL A 189 -12.35 11.74 -9.08
C VAL A 189 -11.12 11.59 -9.97
N VAL A 190 -10.69 12.65 -10.63
CA VAL A 190 -9.53 12.66 -11.53
C VAL A 190 -8.30 13.31 -10.90
N ARG A 191 -8.52 14.23 -9.95
CA ARG A 191 -7.46 14.90 -9.20
C ARG A 191 -7.98 15.39 -7.86
N ILE A 192 -7.12 15.44 -6.86
CA ILE A 192 -7.37 16.08 -5.56
C ILE A 192 -6.35 17.20 -5.42
N ASP A 193 -6.84 18.41 -5.19
CA ASP A 193 -6.03 19.61 -4.97
C ASP A 193 -6.10 20.00 -3.50
N ALA A 194 -5.11 19.56 -2.72
CA ALA A 194 -5.10 19.83 -1.29
C ALA A 194 -4.89 21.32 -0.96
N ALA A 195 -4.13 22.05 -1.78
CA ALA A 195 -3.85 23.46 -1.56
C ALA A 195 -5.11 24.31 -1.71
N ARG A 196 -5.99 23.96 -2.67
CA ARG A 196 -7.25 24.64 -2.93
C ARG A 196 -8.44 24.02 -2.22
N ASN A 197 -8.22 22.87 -1.56
CA ASN A 197 -9.26 22.05 -0.96
C ASN A 197 -10.37 21.69 -1.96
N GLU A 198 -9.98 21.26 -3.17
CA GLU A 198 -10.86 20.92 -4.27
C GLU A 198 -10.73 19.45 -4.67
N VAL A 199 -11.85 18.83 -5.02
CA VAL A 199 -11.88 17.50 -5.65
C VAL A 199 -12.34 17.68 -7.10
N VAL A 200 -11.43 17.41 -8.04
CA VAL A 200 -11.71 17.57 -9.48
C VAL A 200 -12.37 16.31 -10.01
N LEU A 201 -13.51 16.49 -10.65
CA LEU A 201 -14.32 15.43 -11.23
C LEU A 201 -14.28 15.48 -12.75
N GLY A 202 -13.98 14.33 -13.37
CA GLY A 202 -13.99 14.14 -14.81
C GLY A 202 -15.00 13.08 -15.25
N GLU A 203 -15.10 12.89 -16.56
CA GLU A 203 -15.86 11.80 -17.16
C GLU A 203 -15.04 10.48 -17.14
N GLU A 204 -15.66 9.39 -17.52
CA GLU A 204 -14.99 8.10 -17.61
C GLU A 204 -13.78 8.16 -18.55
N GLY A 205 -12.67 7.53 -18.15
CA GLY A 205 -11.41 7.55 -18.90
C GLY A 205 -10.47 8.73 -18.55
N ARG A 206 -10.99 9.81 -17.97
CA ARG A 206 -10.17 10.99 -17.62
C ARG A 206 -9.29 10.77 -16.36
N GLN A 207 -9.55 9.73 -15.60
CA GLN A 207 -8.72 9.31 -14.46
C GLN A 207 -7.46 8.53 -14.86
N THR A 208 -7.28 8.26 -16.15
CA THR A 208 -6.10 7.55 -16.68
C THR A 208 -4.98 8.53 -17.03
N ALA A 209 -3.73 8.09 -16.90
CA ALA A 209 -2.56 8.81 -17.30
C ALA A 209 -1.66 7.90 -18.17
N SER A 210 -0.97 8.48 -19.12
CA SER A 210 -0.02 7.77 -20.00
C SER A 210 1.35 7.56 -19.34
N SER A 211 1.64 8.29 -18.27
CA SER A 211 2.89 8.16 -17.51
C SER A 211 2.68 8.57 -16.06
N LEU A 212 3.58 8.10 -15.20
CA LEU A 212 3.68 8.52 -13.80
C LEU A 212 5.15 8.76 -13.44
N LEU A 213 5.39 9.53 -12.40
CA LEU A 213 6.70 9.65 -11.78
C LEU A 213 6.69 8.80 -10.51
N ALA A 214 7.71 7.96 -10.34
CA ALA A 214 7.92 7.15 -9.16
C ALA A 214 9.19 7.60 -8.42
N ASP A 215 9.10 7.71 -7.11
CA ASP A 215 10.20 8.01 -6.19
C ASP A 215 10.41 6.86 -5.20
N ASP A 216 11.38 6.97 -4.32
CA ASP A 216 11.75 5.94 -3.31
C ASP A 216 11.82 4.52 -3.92
N LEU A 217 12.45 4.39 -5.08
CA LEU A 217 12.52 3.15 -5.84
C LEU A 217 13.30 2.07 -5.11
N ARG A 218 12.78 0.85 -5.10
CA ARG A 218 13.41 -0.35 -4.52
C ARG A 218 13.61 -1.41 -5.59
N TYR A 219 14.86 -1.57 -6.01
CA TYR A 219 15.24 -2.59 -7.00
C TYR A 219 15.57 -3.90 -6.28
N LEU A 220 14.55 -4.75 -6.04
CA LEU A 220 14.73 -6.00 -5.31
C LEU A 220 15.39 -7.07 -6.18
N SER A 221 14.81 -7.37 -7.32
CA SER A 221 15.22 -8.50 -8.16
C SER A 221 16.31 -8.17 -9.19
N ILE A 222 16.59 -6.88 -9.39
CA ILE A 222 17.62 -6.41 -10.33
C ILE A 222 18.47 -5.31 -9.68
N VAL A 223 19.61 -5.01 -10.26
CA VAL A 223 20.35 -3.78 -9.96
C VAL A 223 19.63 -2.57 -10.59
N PRO A 224 19.81 -1.34 -10.08
CA PRO A 224 19.29 -0.15 -10.74
C PRO A 224 19.71 -0.12 -12.22
N PRO A 225 18.75 -0.03 -13.16
CA PRO A 225 19.09 -0.02 -14.57
C PRO A 225 19.72 1.31 -14.97
N CYS A 226 20.71 1.27 -15.86
CA CYS A 226 21.38 2.47 -16.40
C CYS A 226 20.60 3.15 -17.53
N GLY A 227 19.49 2.56 -17.98
CA GLY A 227 18.66 3.07 -19.07
C GLY A 227 17.26 2.50 -19.05
N PRO A 228 16.41 2.86 -20.02
CA PRO A 228 15.04 2.41 -20.08
C PRO A 228 14.92 0.88 -20.18
N ILE A 229 14.04 0.28 -19.39
CA ILE A 229 13.74 -1.16 -19.42
C ILE A 229 12.22 -1.40 -19.56
N ARG A 230 11.86 -2.45 -20.28
CA ARG A 230 10.46 -2.89 -20.36
C ARG A 230 10.08 -3.67 -19.12
N ILE A 231 8.97 -3.31 -18.53
CA ILE A 231 8.43 -3.92 -17.31
C ILE A 231 6.93 -4.18 -17.47
N THR A 232 6.39 -4.91 -16.52
CA THR A 232 4.95 -4.92 -16.25
C THR A 232 4.73 -4.16 -14.94
N ALA A 233 3.87 -3.15 -14.96
CA ALA A 233 3.61 -2.29 -13.82
C ALA A 233 2.18 -2.45 -13.29
N ARG A 234 2.02 -2.27 -11.99
CA ARG A 234 0.74 -2.24 -11.30
C ARG A 234 0.70 -1.07 -10.33
N ILE A 235 -0.25 -0.17 -10.53
CA ILE A 235 -0.37 1.05 -9.72
C ILE A 235 -1.21 0.88 -8.44
N ARG A 236 -1.97 -0.22 -8.31
CA ARG A 236 -2.80 -0.57 -7.14
C ARG A 236 -2.95 -2.08 -7.04
N TYR A 237 -3.24 -2.57 -5.85
CA TYR A 237 -3.44 -3.99 -5.60
C TYR A 237 -4.45 -4.66 -6.55
N GLN A 238 -5.59 -4.01 -6.79
CA GLN A 238 -6.64 -4.55 -7.66
C GLN A 238 -6.56 -4.08 -9.12
N ALA A 239 -5.55 -3.28 -9.49
CA ALA A 239 -5.36 -2.88 -10.88
C ALA A 239 -4.82 -4.06 -11.70
N PRO A 240 -5.18 -4.18 -12.98
CA PRO A 240 -4.52 -5.11 -13.88
C PRO A 240 -3.06 -4.73 -14.08
N ASP A 241 -2.24 -5.72 -14.39
CA ASP A 241 -0.88 -5.49 -14.83
C ASP A 241 -0.89 -4.82 -16.20
N ALA A 242 -0.06 -3.80 -16.40
CA ALA A 242 0.07 -3.08 -17.65
C ALA A 242 1.52 -3.09 -18.15
N PRO A 243 1.77 -3.33 -19.45
CA PRO A 243 3.08 -3.12 -20.05
C PRO A 243 3.50 -1.66 -19.88
N ALA A 244 4.74 -1.43 -19.47
CA ALA A 244 5.29 -0.09 -19.25
C ALA A 244 6.78 -0.04 -19.62
N LEU A 245 7.28 1.17 -19.84
CA LEU A 245 8.69 1.46 -19.96
C LEU A 245 9.13 2.22 -18.71
N LEU A 246 10.01 1.63 -17.91
CA LEU A 246 10.62 2.31 -16.77
C LEU A 246 11.87 3.02 -17.27
N THR A 247 11.88 4.33 -17.14
CA THR A 247 13.01 5.18 -17.52
C THR A 247 13.60 5.82 -16.25
N PRO A 248 14.79 5.39 -15.79
CA PRO A 248 15.47 6.03 -14.68
C PRO A 248 15.82 7.48 -15.01
N LEU A 249 15.71 8.37 -14.03
CA LEU A 249 16.07 9.78 -14.14
C LEU A 249 17.29 10.10 -13.28
N ALA A 250 17.97 11.20 -13.60
CA ALA A 250 19.22 11.58 -12.94
C ALA A 250 19.06 11.95 -11.45
N ASP A 251 17.84 12.29 -11.03
CA ASP A 251 17.50 12.65 -9.65
C ASP A 251 17.16 11.42 -8.77
N GLY A 252 17.29 10.21 -9.29
CA GLY A 252 16.98 8.96 -8.59
C GLY A 252 15.51 8.55 -8.66
N THR A 253 14.67 9.32 -9.33
CA THR A 253 13.28 8.94 -9.64
C THR A 253 13.22 8.10 -10.93
N ALA A 254 12.03 7.63 -11.31
CA ALA A 254 11.79 7.02 -12.62
C ALA A 254 10.44 7.43 -13.20
N ARG A 255 10.40 7.43 -14.52
CA ARG A 255 9.17 7.69 -15.27
C ARG A 255 8.71 6.46 -16.01
#